data_2953987dc097022243a159346efa0624
#
_entry.id   2953987dc097022243a159346efa0624
#
_cell.length_a   1.000
_cell.length_b   1.000
_cell.length_c   1.000
_cell.angle_alpha   90.00
_cell.angle_beta   90.00
_cell.angle_gamma   90.00
#
_symmetry.space_group_name_H-M   'P 1'
#
loop_
_entity.id
_entity.type
_entity.pdbx_description
1 polymer ?
#
loop_
_entity_poly.entity_id
_entity_poly.type
_entity_poly.pdbx_seq_one_letter_code
_entity_poly.pdbx_strand_id
1 'polypeptide(L)'
;RKGYNMTMMKPELLSPAGSMDSLKAAVNSGCDAVYLGGKKFGARAYAGNFDLQELEEVCDYCHLRGVKVYVTVNTVYKDEELKEFLTYIKELYEMGVDALIMQDAGAAKLVREHFPDFPLHASTQMTCNSLADVKYWESQGFNKIVLSRELSTEEIKHITENVEAEI
;
A
#
# COMPACT_ATOMS: atom_id res chain seq x y z
N ARG A 1 6.86 31.62 23.42
CA ARG A 1 6.14 31.44 22.12
C ARG A 1 7.09 30.65 21.22
N LYS A 2 6.95 29.32 21.15
CA LYS A 2 7.61 28.50 20.12
C LYS A 2 6.70 28.55 18.90
N GLY A 3 7.18 29.20 17.83
CA GLY A 3 6.49 29.21 16.53
C GLY A 3 6.50 27.79 15.97
N TYR A 4 5.33 27.19 15.84
CA TYR A 4 5.12 26.00 15.05
C TYR A 4 5.19 26.39 13.57
N ASN A 5 6.35 26.21 12.94
CA ASN A 5 6.41 26.10 11.50
C ASN A 5 5.87 24.70 11.14
N MET A 6 4.56 24.56 11.10
CA MET A 6 3.94 23.47 10.37
C MET A 6 4.13 23.78 8.88
N THR A 7 5.19 23.25 8.29
CA THR A 7 5.21 23.02 6.86
C THR A 7 4.08 22.02 6.61
N MET A 8 2.95 22.49 6.09
CA MET A 8 1.86 21.60 5.68
C MET A 8 2.43 20.72 4.57
N MET A 9 2.78 19.49 4.90
CA MET A 9 3.15 18.51 3.89
C MET A 9 1.91 18.26 3.02
N LYS A 10 2.07 18.43 1.71
CA LYS A 10 1.03 18.13 0.74
C LYS A 10 0.67 16.63 0.91
N PRO A 11 -0.60 16.28 1.08
CA PRO A 11 -1.00 14.88 1.13
C PRO A 11 -0.68 14.18 -0.21
N GLU A 12 -0.25 12.92 -0.14
CA GLU A 12 -0.01 12.09 -1.32
C GLU A 12 -1.34 11.80 -2.04
N LEU A 13 -1.42 12.14 -3.31
CA LEU A 13 -2.57 11.82 -4.15
C LEU A 13 -2.41 10.40 -4.69
N LEU A 14 -3.12 9.45 -4.07
CA LEU A 14 -3.13 8.04 -4.45
C LEU A 14 -4.34 7.72 -5.35
N SER A 15 -4.09 7.20 -6.54
CA SER A 15 -5.13 6.86 -7.52
C SER A 15 -5.22 5.36 -7.79
N PRO A 16 -6.43 4.79 -7.97
CA PRO A 16 -6.60 3.42 -8.43
C PRO A 16 -6.23 3.28 -9.91
N ALA A 17 -5.65 2.13 -10.28
CA ALA A 17 -5.40 1.78 -11.67
C ALA A 17 -5.75 0.30 -11.93
N GLY A 18 -6.85 0.04 -12.64
CA GLY A 18 -7.31 -1.30 -13.00
C GLY A 18 -6.92 -1.74 -14.42
N SER A 19 -6.32 -0.84 -15.20
CA SER A 19 -5.85 -1.10 -16.56
C SER A 19 -4.76 -0.09 -16.93
N MET A 20 -4.01 -0.36 -18.00
CA MET A 20 -3.00 0.57 -18.51
C MET A 20 -3.61 1.93 -18.92
N ASP A 21 -4.84 1.95 -19.43
CA ASP A 21 -5.51 3.20 -19.80
C ASP A 21 -5.87 4.03 -18.57
N SER A 22 -6.42 3.40 -17.52
CA SER A 22 -6.72 4.09 -16.25
C SER A 22 -5.46 4.54 -15.54
N LEU A 23 -4.36 3.76 -15.61
CA LEU A 23 -3.05 4.15 -15.11
C LEU A 23 -2.54 5.42 -15.80
N LYS A 24 -2.54 5.45 -17.13
CA LYS A 24 -2.12 6.63 -17.91
C LYS A 24 -2.97 7.85 -17.58
N ALA A 25 -4.28 7.68 -17.44
CA ALA A 25 -5.18 8.76 -17.03
C ALA A 25 -4.84 9.30 -15.65
N ALA A 26 -4.60 8.43 -14.66
CA ALA A 26 -4.21 8.81 -13.29
C ALA A 26 -2.89 9.60 -13.27
N VAL A 27 -1.86 9.07 -13.95
CA VAL A 27 -0.55 9.71 -14.05
C VAL A 27 -0.64 11.08 -14.74
N ASN A 28 -1.37 11.16 -15.86
CA ASN A 28 -1.56 12.43 -16.58
C ASN A 28 -2.38 13.45 -15.79
N SER A 29 -3.21 12.99 -14.84
CA SER A 29 -3.96 13.85 -13.92
C SER A 29 -3.13 14.32 -12.72
N GLY A 30 -1.87 13.89 -12.60
CA GLY A 30 -0.92 14.37 -11.59
C GLY A 30 -1.01 13.65 -10.25
N CYS A 31 -1.33 12.35 -10.24
CA CYS A 31 -1.23 11.55 -9.03
C CYS A 31 0.24 11.41 -8.57
N ASP A 32 0.45 11.27 -7.27
CA ASP A 32 1.77 11.05 -6.67
C ASP A 32 2.07 9.54 -6.57
N ALA A 33 1.03 8.71 -6.49
CA ALA A 33 1.13 7.25 -6.47
C ALA A 33 -0.10 6.60 -7.11
N VAL A 34 0.09 5.36 -7.59
CA VAL A 34 -1.01 4.50 -8.06
C VAL A 34 -1.05 3.22 -7.23
N TYR A 35 -2.27 2.68 -7.01
CA TYR A 35 -2.41 1.33 -6.47
C TYR A 35 -3.19 0.45 -7.43
N LEU A 36 -2.77 -0.80 -7.52
CA LEU A 36 -3.30 -1.76 -8.46
C LEU A 36 -3.13 -3.19 -7.95
N GLY A 37 -3.82 -4.14 -8.57
CA GLY A 37 -3.73 -5.56 -8.26
C GLY A 37 -3.03 -6.36 -9.35
N GLY A 38 -2.24 -7.32 -8.93
CA GLY A 38 -1.79 -8.39 -9.81
C GLY A 38 -2.87 -9.45 -10.02
N LYS A 39 -2.69 -10.33 -11.02
CA LYS A 39 -3.59 -11.48 -11.27
C LYS A 39 -3.62 -12.48 -10.12
N LYS A 40 -2.66 -12.40 -9.19
CA LYS A 40 -2.57 -13.24 -8.00
C LYS A 40 -2.66 -12.41 -6.73
N PHE A 41 -3.20 -13.02 -5.67
CA PHE A 41 -3.17 -12.52 -4.29
C PHE A 41 -3.89 -11.19 -4.01
N GLY A 42 -4.63 -10.63 -4.97
CA GLY A 42 -5.42 -9.42 -4.79
C GLY A 42 -6.89 -9.71 -4.51
N ALA A 43 -7.53 -8.95 -3.61
CA ALA A 43 -8.96 -9.11 -3.28
C ALA A 43 -9.91 -8.86 -4.46
N ARG A 44 -9.45 -8.21 -5.52
CA ARG A 44 -10.21 -7.96 -6.74
C ARG A 44 -9.77 -8.83 -7.91
N ALA A 45 -9.55 -10.13 -7.67
CA ALA A 45 -9.07 -11.10 -8.68
C ALA A 45 -9.92 -11.13 -9.98
N TYR A 46 -11.18 -10.69 -9.93
CA TYR A 46 -12.11 -10.62 -11.09
C TYR A 46 -12.12 -9.26 -11.80
N ALA A 47 -11.42 -8.25 -11.32
CA ALA A 47 -11.22 -6.98 -12.03
C ALA A 47 -10.05 -7.11 -13.02
N GLY A 48 -9.92 -6.18 -13.97
CA GLY A 48 -8.72 -6.10 -14.81
C GLY A 48 -7.48 -5.98 -13.91
N ASN A 49 -6.68 -7.04 -13.87
CA ASN A 49 -5.48 -7.13 -13.05
C ASN A 49 -4.27 -7.35 -13.97
N PHE A 50 -3.13 -6.87 -13.55
CA PHE A 50 -1.88 -6.95 -14.29
C PHE A 50 -1.16 -8.29 -14.04
N ASP A 51 -0.62 -8.91 -15.09
CA ASP A 51 0.37 -9.97 -14.89
C ASP A 51 1.76 -9.37 -14.57
N LEU A 52 2.76 -10.23 -14.31
CA LEU A 52 4.08 -9.76 -13.91
C LEU A 52 4.78 -8.92 -14.97
N GLN A 53 4.62 -9.26 -16.25
CA GLN A 53 5.20 -8.49 -17.35
C GLN A 53 4.52 -7.11 -17.46
N GLU A 54 3.20 -7.07 -17.35
CA GLU A 54 2.43 -5.83 -17.32
C GLU A 54 2.80 -4.96 -16.09
N LEU A 55 3.07 -5.58 -14.92
CA LEU A 55 3.51 -4.86 -13.73
C LEU A 55 4.90 -4.23 -13.90
N GLU A 56 5.82 -4.91 -14.58
CA GLU A 56 7.13 -4.35 -14.91
C GLU A 56 6.98 -3.10 -15.80
N GLU A 57 6.14 -3.18 -16.87
CA GLU A 57 5.82 -2.04 -17.73
C GLU A 57 5.17 -0.88 -16.94
N VAL A 58 4.31 -1.19 -15.95
CA VAL A 58 3.69 -0.21 -15.07
C VAL A 58 4.74 0.49 -14.21
N CYS A 59 5.66 -0.26 -13.59
CA CYS A 59 6.74 0.30 -12.77
C CYS A 59 7.62 1.25 -13.60
N ASP A 60 8.06 0.81 -14.78
CA ASP A 60 8.87 1.62 -15.69
C ASP A 60 8.14 2.91 -16.09
N TYR A 61 6.87 2.80 -16.48
CA TYR A 61 6.07 3.93 -16.92
C TYR A 61 5.88 4.97 -15.80
N CYS A 62 5.58 4.49 -14.58
CA CYS A 62 5.32 5.34 -13.41
C CYS A 62 6.62 5.98 -12.90
N HIS A 63 7.67 5.19 -12.70
CA HIS A 63 8.94 5.67 -12.14
C HIS A 63 9.61 6.72 -13.03
N LEU A 64 9.57 6.58 -14.36
CA LEU A 64 10.04 7.61 -15.29
C LEU A 64 9.32 8.96 -15.12
N ARG A 65 8.15 8.98 -14.48
CA ARG A 65 7.32 10.16 -14.23
C ARG A 65 7.30 10.59 -12.77
N GLY A 66 8.09 9.92 -11.92
CA GLY A 66 8.16 10.19 -10.47
C GLY A 66 6.91 9.75 -9.70
N VAL A 67 6.13 8.82 -10.25
CA VAL A 67 4.91 8.27 -9.63
C VAL A 67 5.23 6.91 -9.00
N LYS A 68 4.84 6.72 -7.74
CA LYS A 68 5.04 5.46 -7.01
C LYS A 68 4.00 4.41 -7.39
N VAL A 69 4.39 3.14 -7.25
CA VAL A 69 3.53 1.98 -7.56
C VAL A 69 3.33 1.14 -6.31
N TYR A 70 2.08 0.98 -5.86
CA TYR A 70 1.69 0.13 -4.74
C TYR A 70 0.87 -1.06 -5.24
N VAL A 71 1.31 -2.26 -4.88
CA VAL A 71 0.62 -3.50 -5.31
C VAL A 71 -0.21 -4.07 -4.17
N THR A 72 -1.49 -4.34 -4.46
CA THR A 72 -2.38 -4.99 -3.50
C THR A 72 -2.15 -6.49 -3.46
N VAL A 73 -1.80 -7.00 -2.29
CA VAL A 73 -1.73 -8.43 -1.93
C VAL A 73 -2.56 -8.61 -0.65
N ASN A 74 -3.78 -8.10 -0.70
CA ASN A 74 -4.66 -7.87 0.43
C ASN A 74 -5.74 -8.94 0.58
N THR A 75 -5.36 -10.21 0.40
CA THR A 75 -6.14 -11.40 0.76
C THR A 75 -5.57 -12.06 2.01
N VAL A 76 -6.24 -13.07 2.53
CA VAL A 76 -5.72 -13.97 3.57
C VAL A 76 -5.24 -15.25 2.93
N TYR A 77 -4.21 -15.86 3.49
CA TYR A 77 -3.49 -16.98 2.88
C TYR A 77 -3.57 -18.24 3.75
N LYS A 78 -3.68 -19.39 3.07
CA LYS A 78 -3.47 -20.70 3.69
C LYS A 78 -1.98 -21.05 3.68
N ASP A 79 -1.56 -21.92 4.59
CA ASP A 79 -0.15 -22.35 4.70
C ASP A 79 0.42 -22.87 3.37
N GLU A 80 -0.38 -23.59 2.59
CA GLU A 80 0.01 -24.13 1.29
C GLU A 80 0.28 -23.04 0.22
N GLU A 81 -0.28 -21.84 0.38
CA GLU A 81 -0.14 -20.71 -0.55
C GLU A 81 1.09 -19.85 -0.22
N LEU A 82 1.60 -19.90 1.01
CA LEU A 82 2.65 -19.00 1.50
C LEU A 82 3.95 -19.09 0.71
N LYS A 83 4.29 -20.27 0.21
CA LYS A 83 5.49 -20.46 -0.61
C LYS A 83 5.38 -19.75 -1.97
N GLU A 84 4.24 -19.89 -2.63
CA GLU A 84 3.97 -19.21 -3.90
C GLU A 84 3.85 -17.70 -3.68
N PHE A 85 3.21 -17.30 -2.58
CA PHE A 85 3.12 -15.89 -2.16
C PHE A 85 4.51 -15.26 -2.01
N LEU A 86 5.43 -15.86 -1.25
CA LEU A 86 6.78 -15.32 -1.08
C LEU A 86 7.56 -15.25 -2.38
N THR A 87 7.38 -16.20 -3.29
CA THR A 87 7.98 -16.16 -4.63
C THR A 87 7.45 -14.94 -5.41
N TYR A 88 6.14 -14.71 -5.38
CA TYR A 88 5.52 -13.55 -6.01
C TYR A 88 6.00 -12.22 -5.39
N ILE A 89 6.10 -12.15 -4.05
CA ILE A 89 6.62 -10.96 -3.36
C ILE A 89 8.07 -10.65 -3.78
N LYS A 90 8.90 -11.69 -3.95
CA LYS A 90 10.27 -11.51 -4.43
C LYS A 90 10.30 -10.88 -5.83
N GLU A 91 9.44 -11.33 -6.75
CA GLU A 91 9.34 -10.75 -8.10
C GLU A 91 8.93 -9.27 -8.04
N LEU A 92 7.93 -8.93 -7.20
CA LEU A 92 7.51 -7.53 -6.99
C LEU A 92 8.65 -6.67 -6.40
N TYR A 93 9.41 -7.21 -5.47
CA TYR A 93 10.55 -6.54 -4.86
C TYR A 93 11.65 -6.27 -5.88
N GLU A 94 12.01 -7.27 -6.69
CA GLU A 94 13.07 -7.19 -7.70
C GLU A 94 12.72 -6.23 -8.85
N MET A 95 11.43 -6.08 -9.21
CA MET A 95 11.00 -5.08 -10.20
C MET A 95 10.83 -3.66 -9.64
N GLY A 96 11.05 -3.46 -8.33
CA GLY A 96 11.06 -2.14 -7.71
C GLY A 96 9.69 -1.58 -7.36
N VAL A 97 8.69 -2.43 -7.07
CA VAL A 97 7.41 -1.98 -6.49
C VAL A 97 7.67 -1.20 -5.20
N ASP A 98 7.05 -0.03 -5.04
CA ASP A 98 7.36 0.89 -3.95
C ASP A 98 6.75 0.48 -2.61
N ALA A 99 5.62 -0.24 -2.60
CA ALA A 99 5.02 -0.80 -1.39
C ALA A 99 4.00 -1.90 -1.69
N LEU A 100 3.74 -2.72 -0.66
CA LEU A 100 2.67 -3.72 -0.66
C LEU A 100 1.50 -3.25 0.19
N ILE A 101 0.28 -3.36 -0.32
CA ILE A 101 -0.95 -3.15 0.46
C ILE A 101 -1.45 -4.51 0.92
N MET A 102 -1.42 -4.76 2.23
CA MET A 102 -1.62 -6.08 2.84
C MET A 102 -2.77 -6.10 3.84
N GLN A 103 -3.27 -7.31 4.10
CA GLN A 103 -4.30 -7.58 5.11
C GLN A 103 -3.86 -8.68 6.09
N ASP A 104 -3.18 -9.73 5.61
CA ASP A 104 -2.81 -10.89 6.41
C ASP A 104 -1.59 -10.59 7.31
N ALA A 105 -1.79 -10.67 8.62
CA ALA A 105 -0.74 -10.40 9.60
C ALA A 105 0.41 -11.42 9.57
N GLY A 106 0.10 -12.69 9.34
CA GLY A 106 1.10 -13.77 9.23
C GLY A 106 1.96 -13.60 7.99
N ALA A 107 1.33 -13.32 6.85
CA ALA A 107 2.03 -13.05 5.60
C ALA A 107 2.87 -11.76 5.69
N ALA A 108 2.37 -10.70 6.33
CA ALA A 108 3.12 -9.47 6.55
C ALA A 108 4.37 -9.70 7.39
N LYS A 109 4.29 -10.52 8.44
CA LYS A 109 5.45 -10.93 9.23
C LYS A 109 6.48 -11.66 8.37
N LEU A 110 6.07 -12.61 7.53
CA LEU A 110 6.98 -13.33 6.62
C LEU A 110 7.64 -12.37 5.61
N VAL A 111 6.89 -11.42 5.05
CA VAL A 111 7.48 -10.39 4.18
C VAL A 111 8.53 -9.59 4.93
N ARG A 112 8.25 -9.15 6.15
CA ARG A 112 9.18 -8.37 6.96
C ARG A 112 10.46 -9.15 7.31
N GLU A 113 10.36 -10.46 7.51
CA GLU A 113 11.50 -11.34 7.78
C GLU A 113 12.41 -11.54 6.56
N HIS A 114 11.85 -11.61 5.34
CA HIS A 114 12.60 -11.88 4.11
C HIS A 114 12.97 -10.60 3.34
N PHE A 115 12.18 -9.54 3.47
CA PHE A 115 12.35 -8.26 2.78
C PHE A 115 12.16 -7.10 3.79
N PRO A 116 13.11 -6.90 4.72
CA PRO A 116 12.95 -6.00 5.86
C PRO A 116 12.77 -4.52 5.48
N ASP A 117 13.22 -4.12 4.31
CA ASP A 117 13.13 -2.76 3.75
C ASP A 117 11.93 -2.54 2.81
N PHE A 118 11.16 -3.61 2.48
CA PHE A 118 9.99 -3.47 1.62
C PHE A 118 8.87 -2.75 2.39
N PRO A 119 8.40 -1.55 1.96
CA PRO A 119 7.35 -0.84 2.66
C PRO A 119 6.02 -1.59 2.66
N LEU A 120 5.37 -1.65 3.83
CA LEU A 120 4.07 -2.30 4.02
C LEU A 120 3.01 -1.27 4.37
N HIS A 121 1.91 -1.30 3.63
CA HIS A 121 0.73 -0.49 3.87
C HIS A 121 -0.42 -1.37 4.35
N ALA A 122 -1.05 -0.99 5.46
CA ALA A 122 -2.22 -1.70 5.97
C ALA A 122 -3.45 -1.37 5.11
N SER A 123 -4.09 -2.42 4.55
CA SER A 123 -5.32 -2.29 3.78
C SER A 123 -6.49 -1.84 4.68
N THR A 124 -7.50 -1.19 4.10
CA THR A 124 -8.81 -0.96 4.76
C THR A 124 -9.43 -2.23 5.31
N GLN A 125 -9.10 -3.38 4.73
CA GLN A 125 -9.58 -4.69 5.19
C GLN A 125 -9.00 -5.12 6.55
N MET A 126 -7.97 -4.44 7.05
CA MET A 126 -7.48 -4.61 8.42
C MET A 126 -8.36 -3.91 9.47
N THR A 127 -9.34 -3.12 9.02
CA THR A 127 -10.40 -2.51 9.86
C THR A 127 -9.81 -1.67 11.01
N CYS A 128 -8.86 -0.77 10.69
CA CYS A 128 -8.27 0.12 11.68
C CYS A 128 -9.20 1.28 12.00
N ASN A 129 -9.79 1.26 13.20
CA ASN A 129 -10.80 2.23 13.66
C ASN A 129 -10.33 3.09 14.84
N SER A 130 -9.17 2.82 15.41
CA SER A 130 -8.73 3.48 16.64
C SER A 130 -7.24 3.78 16.63
N LEU A 131 -6.82 4.72 17.48
CA LEU A 131 -5.40 4.98 17.72
C LEU A 131 -4.66 3.72 18.19
N ALA A 132 -5.33 2.86 18.97
CA ALA A 132 -4.74 1.62 19.45
C ALA A 132 -4.43 0.64 18.31
N ASP A 133 -5.36 0.49 17.35
CA ASP A 133 -5.15 -0.34 16.15
C ASP A 133 -3.97 0.17 15.32
N VAL A 134 -3.95 1.49 15.07
CA VAL A 134 -2.90 2.11 14.26
C VAL A 134 -1.54 1.93 14.91
N LYS A 135 -1.41 2.21 16.23
CA LYS A 135 -0.16 1.98 16.98
C LYS A 135 0.29 0.52 16.97
N TYR A 136 -0.66 -0.41 17.03
CA TYR A 136 -0.33 -1.83 16.95
C TYR A 136 0.31 -2.16 15.59
N TRP A 137 -0.33 -1.78 14.49
CA TRP A 137 0.19 -2.08 13.15
C TRP A 137 1.47 -1.31 12.82
N GLU A 138 1.59 -0.08 13.28
CA GLU A 138 2.84 0.68 13.22
C GLU A 138 3.98 -0.08 13.93
N SER A 139 3.72 -0.64 15.12
CA SER A 139 4.69 -1.47 15.85
C SER A 139 5.06 -2.77 15.14
N GLN A 140 4.18 -3.26 14.24
CA GLN A 140 4.45 -4.42 13.38
C GLN A 140 5.19 -4.03 12.09
N GLY A 141 5.59 -2.77 11.93
CA GLY A 141 6.38 -2.28 10.82
C GLY A 141 5.58 -1.82 9.60
N PHE A 142 4.29 -1.56 9.74
CA PHE A 142 3.53 -0.91 8.68
C PHE A 142 3.85 0.60 8.64
N ASN A 143 4.20 1.08 7.45
CA ASN A 143 4.63 2.47 7.23
C ASN A 143 3.46 3.39 6.90
N LYS A 144 2.37 2.83 6.36
CA LYS A 144 1.14 3.55 6.01
C LYS A 144 -0.07 2.72 6.41
N ILE A 145 -1.11 3.36 6.91
CA ILE A 145 -2.32 2.69 7.38
C ILE A 145 -3.55 3.34 6.78
N VAL A 146 -4.32 2.57 6.00
CA VAL A 146 -5.58 3.03 5.44
C VAL A 146 -6.68 2.80 6.48
N LEU A 147 -7.19 3.88 7.04
CA LEU A 147 -8.24 3.85 8.06
C LEU A 147 -9.58 3.37 7.49
N SER A 148 -10.42 2.86 8.37
CA SER A 148 -11.82 2.57 8.06
C SER A 148 -12.60 3.86 7.75
N ARG A 149 -13.68 3.73 6.97
CA ARG A 149 -14.47 4.88 6.48
C ARG A 149 -15.41 5.46 7.52
N GLU A 150 -15.57 4.78 8.65
CA GLU A 150 -16.51 5.13 9.73
C GLU A 150 -15.99 6.25 10.65
N LEU A 151 -14.70 6.60 10.52
CA LEU A 151 -14.07 7.61 11.37
C LEU A 151 -14.49 9.05 10.98
N SER A 152 -14.74 9.85 11.99
CA SER A 152 -14.93 11.30 11.84
C SER A 152 -13.61 12.03 11.57
N THR A 153 -13.69 13.25 11.10
CA THR A 153 -12.52 14.11 10.87
C THR A 153 -11.70 14.35 12.15
N GLU A 154 -12.39 14.49 13.29
CA GLU A 154 -11.78 14.68 14.61
C GLU A 154 -11.01 13.44 15.05
N GLU A 155 -11.56 12.24 14.83
CA GLU A 155 -10.90 10.97 15.14
C GLU A 155 -9.68 10.76 14.24
N ILE A 156 -9.79 11.04 12.95
CA ILE A 156 -8.66 10.97 12.00
C ILE A 156 -7.55 11.92 12.44
N LYS A 157 -7.90 13.17 12.78
CA LYS A 157 -6.93 14.16 13.28
C LYS A 157 -6.24 13.66 14.56
N HIS A 158 -7.01 13.12 15.51
CA HIS A 158 -6.46 12.58 16.73
C HIS A 158 -5.47 11.43 16.46
N ILE A 159 -5.75 10.56 15.51
CA ILE A 159 -4.85 9.48 15.12
C ILE A 159 -3.58 10.05 14.49
N THR A 160 -3.71 10.91 13.48
CA THR A 160 -2.56 11.46 12.74
C THR A 160 -1.60 12.28 13.61
N GLU A 161 -2.09 12.92 14.67
CA GLU A 161 -1.27 13.69 15.60
C GLU A 161 -0.49 12.80 16.61
N ASN A 162 -0.79 11.48 16.69
CA ASN A 162 -0.27 10.59 17.71
C ASN A 162 0.45 9.33 17.17
N VAL A 163 0.75 9.29 15.86
CA VAL A 163 1.47 8.19 15.19
C VAL A 163 2.54 8.75 14.26
N GLU A 164 3.51 7.93 13.92
CA GLU A 164 4.56 8.27 12.94
C GLU A 164 4.22 7.70 11.54
N ALA A 165 3.43 6.62 11.49
CA ALA A 165 2.95 6.04 10.24
C ALA A 165 2.11 7.07 9.46
N GLU A 166 2.21 7.03 8.14
CA GLU A 166 1.32 7.80 7.26
C GLU A 166 -0.13 7.27 7.34
N ILE A 167 -1.10 8.18 7.30
CA ILE A 167 -2.52 7.86 7.32
C ILE A 167 -3.16 8.27 5.98
#